data_4b28e1596ba81d32f29c7f561b175be1
#
_entry.id   4b28e1596ba81d32f29c7f561b175be1
#
_cell.length_a   1.000
_cell.length_b   1.000
_cell.length_c   1.000
_cell.angle_alpha   90.00
_cell.angle_beta   90.00
_cell.angle_gamma   90.00
#
_symmetry.space_group_name_H-M   'P 1'
#
loop_
_entity.id
_entity.type
_entity.pdbx_description
1 polymer ?
#
loop_
_entity_poly.entity_id
_entity_poly.type
_entity_poly.pdbx_seq_one_letter_code
_entity_poly.pdbx_strand_id
1 'polypeptide(L)'
;MKLITKLTMICILISGLEKLVTYVSMRFFPYCIGEHNLLPLRVLNVLGLELGTLIMFVVTAMCFVGIKKVADIYPKVEKAATAVLVILILVHGYVLISNLYDFFVSIS
;
A
#
# COMPACT_ATOMS: atom_id res chain seq x y z
N MET A 1 18.84 -13.03 6.62
CA MET A 1 17.60 -12.81 5.86
C MET A 1 17.93 -12.21 4.51
N LYS A 2 17.37 -12.78 3.44
CA LYS A 2 17.62 -12.30 2.08
C LYS A 2 17.08 -10.88 1.90
N LEU A 3 17.71 -10.12 1.01
CA LEU A 3 17.28 -8.76 0.69
C LEU A 3 15.83 -8.73 0.21
N ILE A 4 15.44 -9.67 -0.66
CA ILE A 4 14.07 -9.71 -1.20
C ILE A 4 13.03 -9.92 -0.09
N THR A 5 13.37 -10.71 0.92
CA THR A 5 12.48 -10.91 2.08
C THR A 5 12.32 -9.62 2.88
N LYS A 6 13.40 -8.90 3.11
CA LYS A 6 13.36 -7.61 3.80
C LYS A 6 12.52 -6.59 3.01
N LEU A 7 12.73 -6.52 1.69
CA LEU A 7 11.98 -5.61 0.83
C LEU A 7 10.48 -5.95 0.83
N THR A 8 10.14 -7.24 0.80
CA THR A 8 8.75 -7.67 0.86
C THR A 8 8.11 -7.23 2.18
N MET A 9 8.80 -7.42 3.29
CA MET A 9 8.30 -7.00 4.61
C MET A 9 8.11 -5.48 4.68
N ILE A 10 9.06 -4.72 4.13
CA ILE A 10 8.96 -3.26 4.06
C ILE A 10 7.76 -2.84 3.20
N CYS A 11 7.56 -3.48 2.06
CA CYS A 11 6.40 -3.20 1.19
C CYS A 11 5.09 -3.42 1.94
N ILE A 12 4.96 -4.54 2.64
CA ILE A 12 3.75 -4.87 3.39
C ILE A 12 3.52 -3.84 4.50
N LEU A 13 4.59 -3.47 5.22
CA LEU A 13 4.49 -2.50 6.30
C LEU A 13 4.07 -1.13 5.79
N ILE A 14 4.70 -0.63 4.73
CA ILE A 14 4.36 0.67 4.14
C ILE A 14 2.94 0.65 3.61
N SER A 15 2.53 -0.42 2.93
CA SER A 15 1.17 -0.57 2.43
C SER A 15 0.15 -0.57 3.57
N GLY A 16 0.47 -1.25 4.67
CA GLY A 16 -0.37 -1.26 5.86
C GLY A 16 -0.55 0.13 6.47
N LEU A 17 0.54 0.88 6.59
CA LEU A 17 0.51 2.25 7.09
C LEU A 17 -0.30 3.15 6.16
N GLU A 18 -0.12 3.00 4.85
CA GLU A 18 -0.89 3.75 3.85
C GLU A 18 -2.39 3.50 4.00
N LYS A 19 -2.79 2.23 4.13
CA LYS A 19 -4.19 1.87 4.30
C LYS A 19 -4.74 2.37 5.63
N LEU A 20 -3.94 2.32 6.69
CA LEU A 20 -4.33 2.82 8.01
C LEU A 20 -4.56 4.33 7.98
N VAL A 21 -3.64 5.09 7.37
CA VAL A 21 -3.79 6.54 7.23
C VAL A 21 -5.03 6.87 6.42
N THR A 22 -5.26 6.16 5.32
CA THR A 22 -6.45 6.34 4.49
C THR A 22 -7.71 6.05 5.29
N TYR A 23 -7.74 4.96 6.04
CA TYR A 23 -8.88 4.58 6.86
C TYR A 23 -9.20 5.67 7.90
N VAL A 24 -8.19 6.10 8.67
CA VAL A 24 -8.37 7.10 9.72
C VAL A 24 -8.84 8.42 9.10
N SER A 25 -8.23 8.82 7.99
CA SER A 25 -8.58 10.08 7.33
C SER A 25 -10.01 10.05 6.79
N MET A 26 -10.42 8.96 6.16
CA MET A 26 -11.77 8.87 5.59
C MET A 26 -12.84 8.73 6.67
N ARG A 27 -12.51 8.12 7.81
CA ARG A 27 -13.48 7.96 8.88
C ARG A 27 -13.71 9.25 9.67
N PHE A 28 -12.63 9.99 9.97
CA PHE A 28 -12.71 11.16 10.81
C PHE A 28 -12.64 12.48 10.03
N PHE A 29 -11.98 12.46 8.86
CA PHE A 29 -11.78 13.64 8.03
C PHE A 29 -12.00 13.27 6.57
N PRO A 30 -13.24 12.93 6.15
CA PRO A 30 -13.49 12.41 4.80
C PRO A 30 -13.12 13.37 3.66
N TYR A 31 -12.97 14.67 3.97
CA TYR A 31 -12.59 15.69 3.00
C TYR A 31 -11.06 15.83 2.83
N CYS A 32 -10.26 15.16 3.66
CA CYS A 32 -8.80 15.30 3.62
C CYS A 32 -8.17 14.56 2.46
N ILE A 33 -8.77 13.42 2.07
CA ILE A 33 -8.23 12.60 1.00
C ILE A 33 -8.86 13.03 -0.30
N GLY A 34 -8.03 13.58 -1.19
CA GLY A 34 -8.46 13.97 -2.51
C GLY A 34 -8.77 12.77 -3.40
N GLU A 35 -9.19 13.07 -4.61
CA GLU A 35 -9.68 12.09 -5.59
C GLU A 35 -8.54 11.32 -6.27
N HIS A 36 -7.36 11.24 -5.64
CA HIS A 36 -6.17 10.66 -6.26
C HIS A 36 -6.29 9.16 -6.54
N ASN A 37 -7.18 8.46 -5.83
CA ASN A 37 -7.33 7.02 -5.93
C ASN A 37 -8.78 6.64 -6.20
N LEU A 38 -9.21 6.76 -7.47
CA LEU A 38 -10.59 6.44 -7.86
C LEU A 38 -10.94 4.97 -7.62
N LEU A 39 -10.03 4.04 -7.92
CA LEU A 39 -10.29 2.62 -7.75
C LEU A 39 -10.46 2.23 -6.29
N PRO A 40 -9.56 2.63 -5.36
CA PRO A 40 -9.79 2.42 -3.93
C PRO A 40 -11.08 3.05 -3.42
N LEU A 41 -11.42 4.25 -3.87
CA LEU A 41 -12.68 4.89 -3.47
C LEU A 41 -13.90 4.09 -3.91
N ARG A 42 -13.87 3.52 -5.11
CA ARG A 42 -14.98 2.67 -5.59
C ARG A 42 -15.11 1.42 -4.74
N VAL A 43 -14.00 0.76 -4.43
CA VAL A 43 -14.01 -0.42 -3.55
C VAL A 43 -14.57 -0.06 -2.19
N LEU A 44 -14.15 1.06 -1.62
CA LEU A 44 -14.63 1.51 -0.32
C LEU A 44 -16.12 1.85 -0.35
N ASN A 45 -16.61 2.45 -1.43
CA ASN A 45 -18.03 2.78 -1.57
C ASN A 45 -18.91 1.53 -1.67
N VAL A 46 -18.42 0.49 -2.34
CA VAL A 46 -19.18 -0.75 -2.55
C VAL A 46 -19.16 -1.63 -1.30
N LEU A 47 -18.00 -1.78 -0.69
CA LEU A 47 -17.79 -2.75 0.40
C LEU A 47 -17.88 -2.13 1.80
N GLY A 48 -17.92 -0.82 1.90
CA GLY A 48 -17.80 -0.12 3.17
C GLY A 48 -16.35 0.16 3.52
N LEU A 49 -16.14 1.12 4.42
CA LEU A 49 -14.81 1.61 4.73
C LEU A 49 -13.94 0.54 5.39
N GLU A 50 -14.46 -0.13 6.41
CA GLU A 50 -13.70 -1.13 7.16
C GLU A 50 -13.36 -2.35 6.30
N LEU A 51 -14.37 -2.95 5.68
CA LEU A 51 -14.19 -4.15 4.87
C LEU A 51 -13.37 -3.85 3.62
N GLY A 52 -13.65 -2.74 2.95
CA GLY A 52 -12.93 -2.33 1.75
C GLY A 52 -11.44 -2.12 2.03
N THR A 53 -11.12 -1.44 3.14
CA THR A 53 -9.73 -1.20 3.53
C THR A 53 -9.01 -2.50 3.82
N LEU A 54 -9.65 -3.41 4.56
CA LEU A 54 -9.07 -4.71 4.88
C LEU A 54 -8.82 -5.53 3.61
N ILE A 55 -9.79 -5.60 2.71
CA ILE A 55 -9.65 -6.35 1.47
C ILE A 55 -8.53 -5.78 0.61
N MET A 56 -8.46 -4.46 0.49
CA MET A 56 -7.38 -3.82 -0.28
C MET A 56 -6.01 -4.12 0.30
N PHE A 57 -5.87 -4.08 1.63
CA PHE A 57 -4.61 -4.42 2.30
C PHE A 57 -4.24 -5.88 2.04
N VAL A 58 -5.18 -6.81 2.21
CA VAL A 58 -4.93 -8.25 2.01
C VAL A 58 -4.51 -8.52 0.56
N VAL A 59 -5.23 -7.97 -0.42
CA VAL A 59 -4.89 -8.17 -1.83
C VAL A 59 -3.50 -7.62 -2.14
N THR A 60 -3.18 -6.43 -1.65
CA THR A 60 -1.87 -5.82 -1.86
C THR A 60 -0.77 -6.66 -1.23
N ALA A 61 -0.96 -7.12 -0.01
CA ALA A 61 0.00 -7.98 0.69
C ALA A 61 0.21 -9.30 -0.07
N MET A 62 -0.86 -9.89 -0.58
CA MET A 62 -0.76 -11.10 -1.40
C MET A 62 0.05 -10.87 -2.69
N CYS A 63 -0.09 -9.71 -3.31
CA CYS A 63 0.72 -9.35 -4.47
C CYS A 63 2.21 -9.29 -4.12
N PHE A 64 2.58 -8.67 -3.01
CA PHE A 64 3.96 -8.60 -2.58
C PHE A 64 4.53 -9.99 -2.27
N VAL A 65 3.78 -10.82 -1.55
CA VAL A 65 4.18 -12.19 -1.25
C VAL A 65 4.30 -13.01 -2.53
N GLY A 66 3.39 -12.79 -3.50
CA GLY A 66 3.44 -13.45 -4.80
C GLY A 66 4.72 -13.12 -5.58
N ILE A 67 5.12 -11.85 -5.58
CA ILE A 67 6.36 -11.41 -6.23
C ILE A 67 7.56 -12.13 -5.60
N LYS A 68 7.61 -12.17 -4.27
CA LYS A 68 8.69 -12.86 -3.55
C LYS A 68 8.70 -14.35 -3.88
N LYS A 69 7.54 -14.99 -3.91
CA LYS A 69 7.42 -16.42 -4.17
C LYS A 69 7.88 -16.77 -5.58
N VAL A 70 7.54 -15.96 -6.57
CA VAL A 70 8.01 -16.14 -7.95
C VAL A 70 9.53 -16.05 -8.00
N ALA A 71 10.14 -15.09 -7.29
CA ALA A 71 11.58 -14.95 -7.23
C ALA A 71 12.25 -16.14 -6.53
N ASP A 72 11.61 -16.71 -5.50
CA ASP A 72 12.12 -17.89 -4.81
C ASP A 72 12.09 -19.12 -5.70
N ILE A 73 11.04 -19.28 -6.53
CA ILE A 73 10.89 -20.41 -7.44
C ILE A 73 11.79 -20.26 -8.66
N TYR A 74 11.93 -19.04 -9.18
CA TYR A 74 12.71 -18.73 -10.38
C TYR A 74 13.82 -17.76 -10.04
N PRO A 75 14.99 -18.27 -9.58
CA PRO A 75 16.10 -17.38 -9.17
C PRO A 75 16.58 -16.41 -10.26
N LYS A 76 16.32 -16.74 -11.52
CA LYS A 76 16.69 -15.87 -12.66
C LYS A 76 15.96 -14.53 -12.65
N VAL A 77 14.78 -14.47 -12.05
CA VAL A 77 13.98 -13.24 -11.99
C VAL A 77 14.13 -12.49 -10.67
N GLU A 78 15.00 -12.97 -9.77
CA GLU A 78 15.17 -12.36 -8.45
C GLU A 78 15.59 -10.89 -8.55
N LYS A 79 16.51 -10.56 -9.45
CA LYS A 79 16.95 -9.17 -9.64
C LYS A 79 15.81 -8.28 -10.13
N ALA A 80 15.02 -8.78 -11.09
CA ALA A 80 13.86 -8.05 -11.59
C ALA A 80 12.81 -7.87 -10.50
N ALA A 81 12.55 -8.91 -9.72
CA ALA A 81 11.60 -8.84 -8.60
C ALA A 81 12.08 -7.84 -7.54
N THR A 82 13.37 -7.83 -7.22
CA THR A 82 13.96 -6.87 -6.29
C THR A 82 13.76 -5.45 -6.79
N ALA A 83 14.01 -5.20 -8.08
CA ALA A 83 13.81 -3.87 -8.68
C ALA A 83 12.35 -3.44 -8.61
N VAL A 84 11.42 -4.35 -8.89
CA VAL A 84 9.98 -4.07 -8.79
C VAL A 84 9.60 -3.73 -7.36
N LEU A 85 10.08 -4.47 -6.37
CA LEU A 85 9.80 -4.19 -4.96
C LEU A 85 10.33 -2.83 -4.54
N VAL A 86 11.53 -2.46 -4.97
CA VAL A 86 12.10 -1.13 -4.69
C VAL A 86 11.22 -0.03 -5.30
N ILE A 87 10.79 -0.20 -6.54
CA ILE A 87 9.91 0.77 -7.19
C ILE A 87 8.59 0.89 -6.41
N LEU A 88 8.02 -0.25 -5.98
CA LEU A 88 6.78 -0.26 -5.21
C LEU A 88 6.94 0.43 -3.85
N ILE A 89 8.09 0.25 -3.20
CA ILE A 89 8.39 0.95 -1.94
C ILE A 89 8.39 2.47 -2.18
N LEU A 90 9.02 2.92 -3.26
CA LEU A 90 9.07 4.34 -3.57
C LEU A 90 7.68 4.89 -3.88
N VAL A 91 6.88 4.18 -4.67
CA VAL A 91 5.53 4.60 -5.04
C VAL A 91 4.63 4.65 -3.80
N HIS A 92 4.59 3.58 -3.02
CA HIS A 92 3.75 3.53 -1.82
C HIS A 92 4.22 4.50 -0.74
N GLY A 93 5.53 4.69 -0.61
CA GLY A 93 6.09 5.68 0.30
C GLY A 93 5.69 7.10 -0.08
N TYR A 94 5.72 7.41 -1.38
CA TYR A 94 5.26 8.70 -1.87
C TYR A 94 3.78 8.93 -1.55
N VAL A 95 2.94 7.93 -1.83
CA VAL A 95 1.50 8.03 -1.54
C VAL A 95 1.27 8.20 -0.04
N LEU A 96 1.99 7.45 0.79
CA LEU A 96 1.88 7.55 2.24
C LEU A 96 2.23 8.97 2.72
N ILE A 97 3.35 9.50 2.27
CA ILE A 97 3.79 10.85 2.64
C ILE A 97 2.78 11.89 2.16
N SER A 98 2.29 11.75 0.95
CA SER A 98 1.28 12.66 0.39
C SER A 98 -0.01 12.65 1.23
N ASN A 99 -0.48 11.45 1.62
CA ASN A 99 -1.67 11.31 2.44
C ASN A 99 -1.47 11.90 3.84
N LEU A 100 -0.29 11.68 4.42
CA LEU A 100 0.04 12.27 5.73
C LEU A 100 0.09 13.79 5.66
N TYR A 101 0.68 14.33 4.59
CA TYR A 101 0.72 15.77 4.38
C TYR A 101 -0.70 16.35 4.28
N ASP A 102 -1.54 15.75 3.46
CA ASP A 102 -2.93 16.18 3.30
C ASP A 102 -3.70 16.12 4.63
N PHE A 103 -3.48 15.05 5.39
CA PHE A 103 -4.11 14.89 6.70
C PHE A 103 -3.68 16.00 7.67
N PHE A 104 -2.38 16.26 7.79
CA PHE A 104 -1.88 17.29 8.70
C PHE A 104 -2.29 18.70 8.29
N VAL A 105 -2.33 18.98 7.00
CA VAL A 105 -2.80 20.27 6.50
C VAL A 105 -4.27 20.48 6.84
N SER A 106 -5.07 19.43 6.73
CA SER A 106 -6.52 19.53 6.96
C SER A 106 -6.88 19.70 8.43
N ILE A 107 -6.08 19.14 9.34
CA ILE A 107 -6.35 19.26 10.79
C ILE A 107 -5.74 20.52 11.40
N SER A 108 -4.87 21.20 10.69
CA SER A 108 -4.29 22.46 11.14
C SER A 108 -5.10 23.65 10.67
#